data_b0ba094a5b48db2f6a5850cf5f71e13f
#
_entry.id   b0ba094a5b48db2f6a5850cf5f71e13f
#
_cell.length_a   1.000
_cell.length_b   1.000
_cell.length_c   1.000
_cell.angle_alpha   90.00
_cell.angle_beta   90.00
_cell.angle_gamma   90.00
#
_symmetry.space_group_name_H-M   'P 1'
#
loop_
_entity.id
_entity.type
_entity.pdbx_description
1 polymer ?
#
loop_
_entity_poly.entity_id
_entity_poly.type
_entity_poly.pdbx_seq_one_letter_code
_entity_poly.pdbx_strand_id
1 'polypeptide(L)'
;MLPNLSEIEARLIGCLMEKSVTTPDQMPLTLNALTNAANQKSARDPVMALTQSEVQRAMRALAQRRLVQIDENFKTGVAKYRQRLCGATSFVDIQLDCAQFAIVTLLLLRGAQTPGELRARAGRLYTFADNNEVATAASALIDDDTPETSIVVRLPRAKGRKEAQFMHQLAGEVDRSVPVGAEAGHHEA
;
A
#
# COMPACT_ATOMS: atom_id res chain seq x y z
N MET A 1 6.68 6.78 14.66
CA MET A 1 7.39 5.58 14.12
C MET A 1 6.50 4.91 13.10
N LEU A 2 7.02 4.65 11.89
CA LEU A 2 6.28 3.96 10.83
C LEU A 2 6.00 2.51 11.23
N PRO A 3 4.83 1.96 10.86
CA PRO A 3 4.56 0.55 11.06
C PRO A 3 5.47 -0.31 10.18
N ASN A 4 5.77 -1.52 10.65
CA ASN A 4 6.48 -2.53 9.88
C ASN A 4 5.50 -3.64 9.51
N LEU A 5 4.92 -3.56 8.33
CA LEU A 5 3.92 -4.49 7.83
C LEU A 5 4.58 -5.72 7.18
N SER A 6 3.98 -6.90 7.36
CA SER A 6 4.32 -8.04 6.52
C SER A 6 3.76 -7.84 5.10
N GLU A 7 4.19 -8.68 4.16
CA GLU A 7 3.68 -8.64 2.78
C GLU A 7 2.15 -8.85 2.72
N ILE A 8 1.64 -9.78 3.52
CA ILE A 8 0.20 -10.02 3.62
C ILE A 8 -0.51 -8.81 4.22
N GLU A 9 0.02 -8.24 5.29
CA GLU A 9 -0.55 -7.06 5.94
C GLU A 9 -0.56 -5.83 5.01
N ALA A 10 0.52 -5.61 4.27
CA ALA A 10 0.59 -4.53 3.28
C ALA A 10 -0.47 -4.71 2.17
N ARG A 11 -0.64 -5.93 1.66
CA ARG A 11 -1.69 -6.26 0.69
C ARG A 11 -3.08 -5.95 1.23
N LEU A 12 -3.38 -6.37 2.45
CA LEU A 12 -4.70 -6.21 3.06
C LEU A 12 -5.04 -4.74 3.33
N ILE A 13 -4.09 -3.97 3.86
CA ILE A 13 -4.28 -2.52 4.06
C ILE A 13 -4.46 -1.82 2.73
N GLY A 14 -3.65 -2.16 1.73
CA GLY A 14 -3.79 -1.63 0.36
C GLY A 14 -5.18 -1.90 -0.24
N CYS A 15 -5.72 -3.10 -0.04
CA CYS A 15 -7.08 -3.45 -0.48
C CYS A 15 -8.15 -2.62 0.24
N LEU A 16 -8.05 -2.46 1.56
CA LEU A 16 -8.99 -1.63 2.33
C LEU A 16 -8.95 -0.17 1.90
N MET A 17 -7.77 0.36 1.62
CA MET A 17 -7.61 1.71 1.10
C MET A 17 -8.22 1.85 -0.30
N GLU A 18 -7.91 0.93 -1.22
CA GLU A 18 -8.44 0.94 -2.59
C GLU A 18 -9.97 0.88 -2.60
N LYS A 19 -10.55 -0.08 -1.89
CA LYS A 19 -12.00 -0.30 -1.90
C LYS A 19 -12.77 0.82 -1.20
N SER A 20 -12.15 1.53 -0.26
CA SER A 20 -12.78 2.72 0.36
C SER A 20 -13.05 3.85 -0.64
N VAL A 21 -12.29 3.91 -1.73
CA VAL A 21 -12.46 4.90 -2.81
C VAL A 21 -13.24 4.33 -3.99
N THR A 22 -12.91 3.11 -4.42
CA THR A 22 -13.49 2.53 -5.65
C THR A 22 -14.86 1.90 -5.45
N THR A 23 -15.15 1.39 -4.26
CA THR A 23 -16.44 0.77 -3.90
C THR A 23 -16.87 1.19 -2.49
N PRO A 24 -17.09 2.49 -2.25
CA PRO A 24 -17.37 3.01 -0.90
C PRO A 24 -18.64 2.42 -0.29
N ASP A 25 -19.63 2.07 -1.10
CA ASP A 25 -20.91 1.48 -0.64
C ASP A 25 -20.74 0.07 -0.04
N GLN A 26 -19.63 -0.60 -0.34
CA GLN A 26 -19.30 -1.92 0.20
C GLN A 26 -18.48 -1.86 1.49
N MET A 27 -18.10 -0.67 1.93
CA MET A 27 -17.30 -0.49 3.13
C MET A 27 -18.18 -0.43 4.40
N PRO A 28 -17.71 -0.98 5.52
CA PRO A 28 -16.51 -1.80 5.69
C PRO A 28 -16.64 -3.18 5.05
N LEU A 29 -15.51 -3.79 4.64
CA LEU A 29 -15.50 -5.07 3.92
C LEU A 29 -15.69 -6.25 4.85
N THR A 30 -16.46 -7.25 4.41
CA THR A 30 -16.52 -8.57 5.04
C THR A 30 -15.20 -9.34 4.84
N LEU A 31 -14.97 -10.38 5.63
CA LEU A 31 -13.80 -11.26 5.46
C LEU A 31 -13.74 -11.87 4.06
N ASN A 32 -14.87 -12.33 3.53
CA ASN A 32 -14.93 -12.88 2.18
C ASN A 32 -14.58 -11.84 1.11
N ALA A 33 -15.16 -10.64 1.19
CA ALA A 33 -14.87 -9.57 0.25
C ALA A 33 -13.40 -9.12 0.31
N LEU A 34 -12.84 -9.02 1.52
CA LEU A 34 -11.42 -8.67 1.71
C LEU A 34 -10.49 -9.74 1.15
N THR A 35 -10.79 -11.01 1.41
CA THR A 35 -10.00 -12.14 0.88
C THR A 35 -10.03 -12.14 -0.65
N ASN A 36 -11.18 -11.93 -1.26
CA ASN A 36 -11.31 -11.84 -2.71
C ASN A 36 -10.54 -10.64 -3.28
N ALA A 37 -10.61 -9.49 -2.61
CA ALA A 37 -9.87 -8.30 -3.02
C ALA A 37 -8.35 -8.52 -2.94
N ALA A 38 -7.85 -9.20 -1.89
CA ALA A 38 -6.44 -9.52 -1.73
C ALA A 38 -5.92 -10.47 -2.82
N ASN A 39 -6.75 -11.41 -3.25
CA ASN A 39 -6.42 -12.44 -4.22
C ASN A 39 -6.74 -12.06 -5.68
N GLN A 40 -7.15 -10.81 -5.93
CA GLN A 40 -7.39 -10.36 -7.30
C GLN A 40 -6.20 -10.67 -8.19
N LYS A 41 -6.47 -11.12 -9.43
CA LYS A 41 -5.43 -11.40 -10.42
C LYS A 41 -4.99 -10.16 -11.19
N SER A 42 -5.78 -9.10 -11.15
CA SER A 42 -5.48 -7.80 -11.77
C SER A 42 -5.16 -6.74 -10.71
N ALA A 43 -4.36 -5.75 -11.08
CA ALA A 43 -3.97 -4.63 -10.22
C ALA A 43 -3.30 -5.06 -8.90
N ARG A 44 -2.65 -6.20 -8.89
CA ARG A 44 -1.89 -6.79 -7.77
C ARG A 44 -0.57 -7.35 -8.27
N ASP A 45 0.51 -7.07 -7.55
CA ASP A 45 1.82 -7.63 -7.81
C ASP A 45 2.54 -7.85 -6.46
N PRO A 46 2.89 -9.10 -6.12
CA PRO A 46 2.53 -10.34 -6.81
C PRO A 46 1.05 -10.74 -6.64
N VAL A 47 0.56 -11.61 -7.50
CA VAL A 47 -0.74 -12.24 -7.28
C VAL A 47 -0.64 -13.19 -6.09
N MET A 48 -1.58 -13.11 -5.17
CA MET A 48 -1.62 -13.95 -3.96
C MET A 48 -2.80 -14.91 -3.99
N ALA A 49 -2.71 -15.97 -3.19
CA ALA A 49 -3.76 -16.96 -3.00
C ALA A 49 -3.92 -17.22 -1.48
N LEU A 50 -4.40 -16.19 -0.77
CA LEU A 50 -4.59 -16.23 0.67
C LEU A 50 -5.87 -17.00 1.04
N THR A 51 -5.81 -17.77 2.11
CA THR A 51 -7.01 -18.35 2.73
C THR A 51 -7.70 -17.32 3.62
N GLN A 52 -8.98 -17.51 3.86
CA GLN A 52 -9.73 -16.66 4.80
C GLN A 52 -9.13 -16.73 6.23
N SER A 53 -8.60 -17.88 6.65
CA SER A 53 -7.92 -18.01 7.93
C SER A 53 -6.66 -17.17 8.02
N GLU A 54 -5.86 -17.11 6.96
CA GLU A 54 -4.66 -16.26 6.90
C GLU A 54 -5.04 -14.78 6.96
N VAL A 55 -6.06 -14.37 6.22
CA VAL A 55 -6.58 -12.99 6.21
C VAL A 55 -7.10 -12.61 7.60
N GLN A 56 -7.92 -13.47 8.21
CA GLN A 56 -8.48 -13.22 9.54
C GLN A 56 -7.38 -13.08 10.61
N ARG A 57 -6.37 -13.93 10.56
CA ARG A 57 -5.23 -13.86 11.48
C ARG A 57 -4.46 -12.57 11.32
N ALA A 58 -4.17 -12.17 10.09
CA ALA A 58 -3.49 -10.92 9.79
C ALA A 58 -4.32 -9.70 10.26
N MET A 59 -5.63 -9.71 10.03
CA MET A 59 -6.52 -8.64 10.49
C MET A 59 -6.54 -8.50 12.01
N ARG A 60 -6.57 -9.60 12.74
CA ARG A 60 -6.50 -9.58 14.22
C ARG A 60 -5.18 -8.98 14.71
N ALA A 61 -4.05 -9.37 14.10
CA ALA A 61 -2.75 -8.80 14.43
C ALA A 61 -2.68 -7.30 14.14
N LEU A 62 -3.21 -6.86 13.00
CA LEU A 62 -3.29 -5.43 12.64
C LEU A 62 -4.21 -4.65 13.58
N ALA A 63 -5.32 -5.24 14.01
CA ALA A 63 -6.24 -4.61 14.97
C ALA A 63 -5.59 -4.40 16.34
N GLN A 64 -4.78 -5.35 16.81
CA GLN A 64 -4.01 -5.19 18.05
C GLN A 64 -3.01 -4.04 17.97
N ARG A 65 -2.47 -3.76 16.78
CA ARG A 65 -1.59 -2.62 16.49
C ARG A 65 -2.35 -1.35 16.14
N ARG A 66 -3.67 -1.37 16.17
CA ARG A 66 -4.56 -0.25 15.83
C ARG A 66 -4.40 0.28 14.40
N LEU A 67 -4.00 -0.59 13.48
CA LEU A 67 -3.84 -0.27 12.05
C LEU A 67 -5.07 -0.61 11.22
N VAL A 68 -5.99 -1.40 11.76
CA VAL A 68 -7.31 -1.67 11.19
C VAL A 68 -8.35 -1.65 12.30
N GLN A 69 -9.60 -1.43 11.90
CA GLN A 69 -10.77 -1.58 12.77
C GLN A 69 -11.57 -2.80 12.33
N ILE A 70 -11.99 -3.59 13.33
CA ILE A 70 -12.89 -4.71 13.16
C ILE A 70 -14.22 -4.34 13.79
N ASP A 71 -15.28 -4.25 12.97
CA ASP A 71 -16.65 -4.04 13.43
C ASP A 71 -17.37 -5.39 13.44
N GLU A 72 -17.75 -5.87 14.61
CA GLU A 72 -18.49 -7.12 14.78
C GLU A 72 -19.98 -6.83 15.01
N ASN A 73 -20.83 -7.45 14.20
CA ASN A 73 -22.26 -7.45 14.44
C ASN A 73 -22.64 -8.61 15.37
N PHE A 74 -22.98 -8.31 16.61
CA PHE A 74 -23.31 -9.32 17.61
C PHE A 74 -24.54 -10.18 17.26
N LYS A 75 -25.45 -9.67 16.40
CA LYS A 75 -26.62 -10.42 15.95
C LYS A 75 -26.31 -11.43 14.86
N THR A 76 -25.44 -11.08 13.92
CA THR A 76 -25.09 -11.91 12.75
C THR A 76 -23.75 -12.63 12.91
N GLY A 77 -22.89 -12.20 13.84
CA GLY A 77 -21.53 -12.71 13.99
C GLY A 77 -20.58 -12.34 12.85
N VAL A 78 -21.01 -11.45 11.93
CA VAL A 78 -20.22 -11.05 10.77
C VAL A 78 -19.30 -9.89 11.14
N ALA A 79 -17.99 -10.12 11.01
CA ALA A 79 -16.97 -9.10 11.16
C ALA A 79 -16.79 -8.33 9.84
N LYS A 80 -16.61 -7.02 9.94
CA LYS A 80 -16.29 -6.13 8.83
C LYS A 80 -15.07 -5.29 9.16
N TYR A 81 -14.31 -4.92 8.15
CA TYR A 81 -12.97 -4.36 8.29
C TYR A 81 -12.81 -3.04 7.57
N ARG A 82 -12.10 -2.10 8.21
CA ARG A 82 -11.62 -0.86 7.60
C ARG A 82 -10.19 -0.54 8.05
N GLN A 83 -9.45 0.21 7.23
CA GLN A 83 -8.09 0.62 7.57
C GLN A 83 -8.08 1.77 8.57
N ARG A 84 -7.05 1.83 9.39
CA ARG A 84 -6.70 2.93 10.28
C ARG A 84 -5.21 3.29 10.22
N LEU A 85 -4.58 2.96 9.11
CA LEU A 85 -3.19 3.35 8.86
C LEU A 85 -3.07 4.87 8.75
N CYS A 86 -4.00 5.50 8.05
CA CYS A 86 -3.99 6.94 7.78
C CYS A 86 -5.38 7.55 7.99
N GLY A 87 -5.42 8.88 8.09
CA GLY A 87 -6.64 9.65 8.28
C GLY A 87 -6.85 10.10 9.74
N ALA A 88 -7.99 10.72 10.00
CA ALA A 88 -8.29 11.38 11.27
C ALA A 88 -8.29 10.45 12.49
N THR A 89 -8.49 9.15 12.29
CA THR A 89 -8.50 8.13 13.35
C THR A 89 -7.22 7.31 13.43
N SER A 90 -6.20 7.67 12.66
CA SER A 90 -4.90 6.99 12.68
C SER A 90 -4.15 7.26 13.99
N PHE A 91 -3.62 6.19 14.58
CA PHE A 91 -2.76 6.28 15.77
C PHE A 91 -1.29 6.49 15.42
N VAL A 92 -0.90 6.29 14.17
CA VAL A 92 0.46 6.51 13.69
C VAL A 92 0.65 7.89 13.05
N ASP A 93 -0.37 8.72 13.12
CA ASP A 93 -0.38 10.12 12.66
C ASP A 93 0.03 10.29 11.18
N ILE A 94 -0.43 9.39 10.33
CA ILE A 94 -0.24 9.50 8.88
C ILE A 94 -1.44 10.22 8.29
N GLN A 95 -1.19 11.40 7.73
CA GLN A 95 -2.18 12.20 7.01
C GLN A 95 -1.81 12.27 5.54
N LEU A 96 -2.72 11.87 4.66
CA LEU A 96 -2.53 11.84 3.21
C LEU A 96 -3.66 12.62 2.54
N ASP A 97 -3.33 13.48 1.59
CA ASP A 97 -4.33 14.02 0.68
C ASP A 97 -4.80 12.94 -0.32
N CYS A 98 -5.79 13.26 -1.15
CA CYS A 98 -6.36 12.28 -2.08
C CYS A 98 -5.32 11.72 -3.08
N ALA A 99 -4.43 12.57 -3.58
CA ALA A 99 -3.37 12.17 -4.51
C ALA A 99 -2.34 11.26 -3.82
N GLN A 100 -1.89 11.63 -2.64
CA GLN A 100 -0.96 10.84 -1.82
C GLN A 100 -1.56 9.52 -1.39
N PHE A 101 -2.83 9.51 -1.02
CA PHE A 101 -3.58 8.29 -0.69
C PHE A 101 -3.58 7.29 -1.85
N ALA A 102 -3.85 7.77 -3.07
CA ALA A 102 -3.80 6.95 -4.27
C ALA A 102 -2.40 6.36 -4.52
N ILE A 103 -1.36 7.17 -4.36
CA ILE A 103 0.03 6.74 -4.55
C ILE A 103 0.40 5.65 -3.53
N VAL A 104 0.17 5.88 -2.25
CA VAL A 104 0.49 4.91 -1.19
C VAL A 104 -0.29 3.61 -1.39
N THR A 105 -1.57 3.70 -1.75
CA THR A 105 -2.40 2.54 -2.07
C THR A 105 -1.78 1.69 -3.20
N LEU A 106 -1.37 2.33 -4.30
CA LEU A 106 -0.76 1.64 -5.44
C LEU A 106 0.59 1.00 -5.08
N LEU A 107 1.40 1.69 -4.27
CA LEU A 107 2.68 1.15 -3.81
C LEU A 107 2.48 -0.07 -2.89
N LEU A 108 1.49 -0.03 -2.00
CA LEU A 108 1.14 -1.17 -1.15
C LEU A 108 0.67 -2.38 -1.95
N LEU A 109 -0.08 -2.17 -3.04
CA LEU A 109 -0.66 -3.24 -3.86
C LEU A 109 0.29 -3.81 -4.91
N ARG A 110 1.24 -3.02 -5.41
CA ARG A 110 2.04 -3.38 -6.59
C ARG A 110 3.56 -3.18 -6.43
N GLY A 111 4.01 -2.64 -5.30
CA GLY A 111 5.43 -2.37 -5.08
C GLY A 111 5.95 -1.12 -5.78
N ALA A 112 7.25 -1.06 -6.04
CA ALA A 112 7.90 0.12 -6.60
C ALA A 112 7.41 0.43 -8.02
N GLN A 113 7.16 1.72 -8.27
CA GLN A 113 6.61 2.20 -9.54
C GLN A 113 7.17 3.58 -9.88
N THR A 114 7.31 3.84 -11.20
CA THR A 114 7.62 5.17 -11.73
C THR A 114 6.40 6.09 -11.67
N PRO A 115 6.58 7.42 -11.78
CA PRO A 115 5.44 8.34 -11.88
C PRO A 115 4.48 8.00 -13.03
N GLY A 116 5.00 7.62 -14.18
CA GLY A 116 4.18 7.21 -15.33
C GLY A 116 3.34 5.97 -15.06
N GLU A 117 3.93 4.97 -14.41
CA GLU A 117 3.22 3.76 -14.00
C GLU A 117 2.13 4.06 -12.96
N LEU A 118 2.42 4.87 -11.96
CA LEU A 118 1.44 5.29 -10.94
C LEU A 118 0.27 6.04 -11.58
N ARG A 119 0.56 6.98 -12.48
CA ARG A 119 -0.48 7.70 -13.20
C ARG A 119 -1.38 6.77 -14.02
N ALA A 120 -0.77 5.88 -14.81
CA ALA A 120 -1.51 4.95 -15.67
C ALA A 120 -2.37 3.96 -14.87
N ARG A 121 -1.92 3.58 -13.68
CA ARG A 121 -2.57 2.56 -12.83
C ARG A 121 -3.53 3.15 -11.80
N ALA A 122 -3.58 4.47 -11.64
CA ALA A 122 -4.42 5.13 -10.65
C ALA A 122 -5.92 4.86 -10.86
N GLY A 123 -6.39 4.76 -12.11
CA GLY A 123 -7.77 4.41 -12.44
C GLY A 123 -8.78 5.30 -11.72
N ARG A 124 -9.66 4.70 -10.94
CA ARG A 124 -10.68 5.42 -10.15
C ARG A 124 -10.18 5.93 -8.79
N LEU A 125 -8.94 5.63 -8.41
CA LEU A 125 -8.38 6.12 -7.15
C LEU A 125 -8.18 7.63 -7.17
N TYR A 126 -7.59 8.13 -8.24
CA TYR A 126 -7.34 9.56 -8.44
C TYR A 126 -6.99 9.83 -9.90
N THR A 127 -7.43 10.96 -10.44
CA THR A 127 -7.08 11.38 -11.80
C THR A 127 -5.93 12.38 -11.77
N PHE A 128 -4.73 11.91 -12.10
CA PHE A 128 -3.55 12.76 -12.22
C PHE A 128 -3.55 13.49 -13.57
N ALA A 129 -3.26 14.79 -13.55
CA ALA A 129 -3.17 15.61 -14.76
C ALA A 129 -1.98 15.21 -15.63
N ASP A 130 -0.85 14.88 -14.99
CA ASP A 130 0.40 14.50 -15.64
C ASP A 130 1.33 13.74 -14.67
N ASN A 131 2.48 13.32 -15.15
CA ASN A 131 3.48 12.64 -14.34
C ASN A 131 4.11 13.56 -13.29
N ASN A 132 4.15 14.86 -13.55
CA ASN A 132 4.71 15.84 -12.62
C ASN A 132 3.85 16.00 -11.37
N GLU A 133 2.53 15.94 -11.51
CA GLU A 133 1.61 15.92 -10.34
C GLU A 133 1.87 14.70 -9.45
N VAL A 134 2.07 13.52 -10.05
CA VAL A 134 2.44 12.31 -9.30
C VAL A 134 3.76 12.51 -8.55
N ALA A 135 4.78 12.99 -9.25
CA ALA A 135 6.10 13.21 -8.65
C ALA A 135 6.06 14.24 -7.52
N THR A 136 5.29 15.31 -7.66
CA THR A 136 5.10 16.34 -6.62
C THR A 136 4.40 15.75 -5.39
N ALA A 137 3.32 15.01 -5.58
CA ALA A 137 2.58 14.39 -4.47
C ALA A 137 3.42 13.35 -3.74
N ALA A 138 4.16 12.50 -4.45
CA ALA A 138 5.04 11.50 -3.87
C ALA A 138 6.22 12.16 -3.13
N SER A 139 6.82 13.18 -3.71
CA SER A 139 7.98 13.88 -3.11
C SER A 139 7.60 14.59 -1.80
N ALA A 140 6.37 15.04 -1.64
CA ALA A 140 5.89 15.62 -0.39
C ALA A 140 5.84 14.60 0.78
N LEU A 141 5.92 13.30 0.48
CA LEU A 141 6.00 12.21 1.47
C LEU A 141 7.44 11.78 1.78
N ILE A 142 8.41 12.42 1.16
CA ILE A 142 9.84 12.15 1.36
C ILE A 142 10.40 13.24 2.25
N ASP A 143 11.06 12.84 3.34
CA ASP A 143 11.85 13.72 4.19
C ASP A 143 13.33 13.42 3.94
N ASP A 144 14.00 14.33 3.26
CA ASP A 144 15.42 14.16 2.91
C ASP A 144 16.36 14.28 4.14
N ASP A 145 15.90 14.93 5.20
CA ASP A 145 16.65 15.07 6.44
C ASP A 145 16.56 13.81 7.33
N THR A 146 15.41 13.14 7.27
CA THR A 146 15.15 11.89 8.01
C THR A 146 14.53 10.83 7.10
N PRO A 147 15.28 10.37 6.08
CA PRO A 147 14.72 9.48 5.05
C PRO A 147 14.26 8.12 5.60
N GLU A 148 14.80 7.67 6.73
CA GLU A 148 14.36 6.43 7.41
C GLU A 148 12.97 6.51 8.01
N THR A 149 12.44 7.71 8.20
CA THR A 149 11.06 7.95 8.70
C THR A 149 10.09 8.38 7.62
N SER A 150 10.57 8.53 6.39
CA SER A 150 9.73 8.88 5.24
C SER A 150 8.76 7.75 4.90
N ILE A 151 7.50 8.11 4.61
CA ILE A 151 6.48 7.14 4.17
C ILE A 151 6.86 6.57 2.80
N VAL A 152 7.39 7.41 1.93
CA VAL A 152 7.83 7.07 0.58
C VAL A 152 9.29 7.44 0.40
N VAL A 153 10.00 6.67 -0.40
CA VAL A 153 11.37 6.97 -0.84
C VAL A 153 11.46 6.90 -2.35
N ARG A 154 12.44 7.62 -2.90
CA ARG A 154 12.82 7.51 -4.31
C ARG A 154 13.97 6.54 -4.42
N LEU A 155 13.83 5.53 -5.29
CA LEU A 155 14.87 4.58 -5.59
C LEU A 155 15.74 5.08 -6.75
N PRO A 156 17.01 4.63 -6.85
CA PRO A 156 17.86 4.95 -7.99
C PRO A 156 17.21 4.48 -9.28
N ARG A 157 17.46 5.22 -10.37
CA ARG A 157 17.03 4.82 -11.70
C ARG A 157 17.65 3.47 -12.07
N ALA A 158 16.78 2.53 -12.50
CA ALA A 158 17.26 1.29 -13.08
C ALA A 158 17.95 1.54 -14.42
N LYS A 159 18.94 0.70 -14.76
CA LYS A 159 19.68 0.81 -16.02
C LYS A 159 18.69 0.73 -17.20
N GLY A 160 18.79 1.69 -18.12
CA GLY A 160 17.92 1.79 -19.30
C GLY A 160 16.53 2.39 -19.03
N ARG A 161 16.24 2.82 -17.80
CA ARG A 161 15.01 3.51 -17.44
C ARG A 161 15.22 5.03 -17.40
N LYS A 162 14.20 5.79 -17.84
CA LYS A 162 14.27 7.27 -17.85
C LYS A 162 13.94 7.87 -16.49
N GLU A 163 13.11 7.18 -15.69
CA GLU A 163 12.60 7.69 -14.43
C GLU A 163 12.95 6.75 -13.27
N ALA A 164 13.16 7.36 -12.09
CA ALA A 164 13.29 6.64 -10.84
C ALA A 164 11.92 6.11 -10.38
N GLN A 165 11.92 5.06 -9.59
CA GLN A 165 10.73 4.51 -8.95
C GLN A 165 10.55 5.10 -7.56
N PHE A 166 9.31 5.23 -7.13
CA PHE A 166 8.94 5.45 -5.72
C PHE A 166 8.61 4.12 -5.06
N MET A 167 8.86 4.02 -3.76
CA MET A 167 8.47 2.89 -2.93
C MET A 167 8.06 3.37 -1.54
N HIS A 168 7.11 2.66 -0.91
CA HIS A 168 6.74 2.91 0.49
C HIS A 168 7.73 2.25 1.44
N GLN A 169 7.81 2.75 2.68
CA GLN A 169 8.60 2.19 3.77
C GLN A 169 7.73 1.65 4.92
N LEU A 170 6.52 1.25 4.62
CA LEU A 170 5.57 0.72 5.61
C LEU A 170 5.76 -0.77 5.90
N ALA A 171 6.65 -1.43 5.16
CA ALA A 171 7.05 -2.83 5.35
C ALA A 171 8.54 -2.97 5.73
N GLY A 172 9.08 -1.97 6.40
CA GLY A 172 10.48 -1.86 6.77
C GLY A 172 11.26 -0.88 5.89
N GLU A 173 12.46 -0.57 6.33
CA GLU A 173 13.34 0.34 5.61
C GLU A 173 13.74 -0.25 4.26
N VAL A 174 13.63 0.55 3.21
CA VAL A 174 13.97 0.14 1.84
C VAL A 174 15.42 0.50 1.54
N ASP A 175 16.18 -0.43 0.97
CA ASP A 175 17.51 -0.15 0.47
C ASP A 175 17.42 0.83 -0.72
N ARG A 176 17.90 2.04 -0.48
CA ARG A 176 17.88 3.14 -1.46
C ARG A 176 19.09 3.16 -2.36
N SER A 177 20.04 2.24 -2.18
CA SER A 177 21.28 2.18 -2.95
C SER A 177 21.11 1.43 -4.28
N VAL A 178 20.09 0.60 -4.41
CA VAL A 178 19.83 -0.23 -5.59
C VAL A 178 18.38 -0.09 -6.10
N PRO A 179 18.16 -0.16 -7.43
CA PRO A 179 16.81 -0.24 -7.97
C PRO A 179 16.15 -1.56 -7.56
N VAL A 180 14.82 -1.53 -7.32
CA VAL A 180 14.04 -2.76 -7.12
C VAL A 180 14.02 -3.56 -8.43
N GLY A 181 14.30 -4.86 -8.36
CA GLY A 181 14.35 -5.75 -9.52
C GLY A 181 15.73 -5.87 -10.18
N ALA A 182 16.77 -5.25 -9.61
CA ALA A 182 18.13 -5.68 -9.91
C ALA A 182 18.32 -7.03 -9.22
N GLU A 183 18.17 -8.11 -9.98
CA GLU A 183 18.51 -9.45 -9.50
C GLU A 183 19.93 -9.42 -8.98
N ALA A 184 20.15 -9.89 -7.76
CA ALA A 184 21.47 -10.23 -7.29
C ALA A 184 22.00 -11.26 -8.28
N GLY A 185 22.93 -10.83 -9.13
CA GLY A 185 23.55 -11.71 -10.10
C GLY A 185 24.09 -12.92 -9.35
N HIS A 186 23.60 -14.08 -9.69
CA HIS A 186 24.24 -15.33 -9.33
C HIS A 186 25.64 -15.28 -9.90
N HIS A 187 26.60 -14.99 -9.08
CA HIS A 187 27.97 -15.40 -9.32
C HIS A 187 28.01 -16.92 -9.06
N GLU A 188 27.70 -17.70 -10.07
CA GLU A 188 28.27 -19.03 -10.16
C GLU A 188 29.74 -18.84 -10.49
N ALA A 189 30.57 -19.16 -9.52
CA ALA A 189 31.98 -19.39 -9.76
C ALA A 189 32.17 -20.79 -10.37
#